data_68c462c11eff845e968635ca21912b2e
#
_entry.id   68c462c11eff845e968635ca21912b2e
#
_cell.length_a   1.000
_cell.length_b   1.000
_cell.length_c   1.000
_cell.angle_alpha   90.00
_cell.angle_beta   90.00
_cell.angle_gamma   90.00
#
_symmetry.space_group_name_H-M   'P 1'
#
loop_
_entity.id
_entity.type
_entity.pdbx_description
1 polymer ?
#
loop_
_entity_poly.entity_id
_entity_poly.type
_entity_poly.pdbx_seq_one_letter_code
_entity_poly.pdbx_strand_id
1 'polypeptide(L)'
;FAGIGNPESFFDGLEINNLTVDQMLESVAGPFLGKDMEGGGRGSNAWVVSSELSDTGRPILANDTHLVLSNPNVWYLNHLKSEEGLHVTGASLPGVLGVMIGHNQNVAWGITIAYTDVEDIFIEKIDPSEPSRYFYKDGKKTFNVIKEKIYIKGVSKVHIENVRYSIHGPIISSVIDENSRCLSLSSKSLDPLRVSDGMLQMNKALDLKNFAKAIELINAP
;
A
#
# COMPACT_ATOMS: atom_id res chain seq x y z
N PHE A 1 -9.91 3.13 21.50
CA PHE A 1 -8.70 2.41 21.11
C PHE A 1 -8.53 1.23 22.05
N ALA A 2 -9.14 0.10 21.74
CA ALA A 2 -8.94 -1.16 22.44
C ALA A 2 -8.62 -2.21 21.37
N GLY A 3 -7.44 -2.85 21.49
CA GLY A 3 -7.16 -4.13 20.90
C GLY A 3 -6.38 -4.13 19.58
N ILE A 4 -5.24 -3.45 19.53
CA ILE A 4 -4.16 -3.93 18.67
C ILE A 4 -3.44 -4.96 19.53
N GLY A 5 -3.73 -6.26 19.32
CA GLY A 5 -2.94 -7.33 19.88
C GLY A 5 -1.49 -7.15 19.44
N ASN A 6 -0.55 -7.41 20.35
CA ASN A 6 0.87 -7.33 20.06
C ASN A 6 1.16 -8.17 18.80
N PRO A 7 1.75 -7.61 17.73
CA PRO A 7 2.11 -8.35 16.52
C PRO A 7 2.96 -9.59 16.82
N GLU A 8 3.76 -9.56 17.86
CA GLU A 8 4.59 -10.69 18.30
C GLU A 8 3.75 -11.92 18.69
N SER A 9 2.52 -11.76 19.21
CA SER A 9 1.70 -12.89 19.63
C SER A 9 1.11 -13.70 18.46
N PHE A 10 1.01 -13.12 17.26
CA PHE A 10 0.52 -13.82 16.07
C PHE A 10 1.57 -14.78 15.48
N PHE A 11 2.85 -14.51 15.74
CA PHE A 11 3.98 -15.29 15.23
C PHE A 11 4.59 -16.25 16.26
N ASP A 12 4.08 -16.29 17.49
CA ASP A 12 4.48 -17.25 18.50
C ASP A 12 4.16 -18.69 18.04
N GLY A 13 5.21 -19.39 17.60
CA GLY A 13 5.12 -20.76 17.05
C GLY A 13 5.30 -20.87 15.52
N LEU A 14 5.48 -19.77 14.82
CA LEU A 14 5.88 -19.75 13.41
C LEU A 14 7.43 -19.76 13.32
N GLU A 15 8.05 -20.93 13.43
CA GLU A 15 9.43 -21.09 12.97
C GLU A 15 9.45 -21.06 11.44
N ILE A 16 9.68 -19.90 10.89
CA ILE A 16 9.92 -19.73 9.45
C ILE A 16 11.43 -19.68 9.27
N ASN A 17 12.03 -20.83 9.03
CA ASN A 17 13.44 -21.04 8.61
C ASN A 17 14.49 -20.12 9.26
N ASN A 18 14.44 -19.86 10.56
CA ASN A 18 15.32 -18.94 11.27
C ASN A 18 15.28 -17.46 10.77
N LEU A 19 14.35 -17.11 9.90
CA LEU A 19 14.10 -15.72 9.53
C LEU A 19 13.13 -15.09 10.54
N THR A 20 13.53 -13.97 11.11
CA THR A 20 12.62 -13.15 11.91
C THR A 20 11.63 -12.44 10.99
N VAL A 21 10.49 -12.00 11.54
CA VAL A 21 9.51 -11.16 10.80
C VAL A 21 10.20 -9.95 10.17
N ASP A 22 11.14 -9.34 10.89
CA ASP A 22 11.94 -8.21 10.40
C ASP A 22 12.76 -8.59 9.15
N GLN A 23 13.39 -9.75 9.14
CA GLN A 23 14.14 -10.26 7.99
C GLN A 23 13.23 -10.58 6.80
N MET A 24 12.00 -11.04 7.04
CA MET A 24 10.99 -11.22 5.99
C MET A 24 10.51 -9.89 5.42
N LEU A 25 10.18 -8.94 6.28
CA LEU A 25 9.82 -7.58 5.88
C LEU A 25 10.99 -6.92 5.14
N GLU A 26 12.22 -7.13 5.57
CA GLU A 26 13.43 -6.64 4.92
C GLU A 26 13.64 -7.28 3.54
N SER A 27 13.35 -8.57 3.36
CA SER A 27 13.49 -9.25 2.07
C SER A 27 12.45 -8.82 1.04
N VAL A 28 11.22 -8.52 1.45
CA VAL A 28 10.11 -8.13 0.58
C VAL A 28 10.06 -6.61 0.40
N ALA A 29 10.22 -5.86 1.46
CA ALA A 29 10.11 -4.41 1.46
C ALA A 29 11.46 -3.67 1.42
N GLY A 30 12.55 -4.34 1.76
CA GLY A 30 13.91 -3.77 1.80
C GLY A 30 14.35 -3.06 0.53
N PRO A 31 14.07 -3.59 -0.69
CA PRO A 31 14.35 -2.89 -1.95
C PRO A 31 13.61 -1.56 -2.10
N PHE A 32 12.44 -1.43 -1.48
CA PHE A 32 11.62 -0.20 -1.52
C PHE A 32 11.88 0.71 -0.32
N LEU A 33 12.43 0.16 0.76
CA LEU A 33 12.54 0.85 2.03
C LEU A 33 13.96 1.38 2.34
N GLY A 34 14.97 1.03 1.53
CA GLY A 34 16.37 1.39 1.75
C GLY A 34 16.98 0.66 2.96
N LYS A 35 18.22 0.18 2.82
CA LYS A 35 18.92 -0.61 3.84
C LYS A 35 19.30 0.13 5.14
N ASP A 36 19.13 1.46 5.18
CA ASP A 36 19.66 2.31 6.26
C ASP A 36 18.56 2.69 7.26
N MET A 37 17.85 1.69 7.80
CA MET A 37 16.80 1.88 8.80
C MET A 37 17.27 1.81 10.24
N GLU A 38 18.56 1.86 10.51
CA GLU A 38 19.07 2.04 11.86
C GLU A 38 18.81 3.47 12.34
N GLY A 39 17.76 3.68 13.12
CA GLY A 39 17.55 4.84 13.97
C GLY A 39 16.69 6.00 13.44
N GLY A 40 16.11 5.93 12.26
CA GLY A 40 15.18 6.95 11.75
C GLY A 40 13.72 6.53 11.91
N GLY A 41 13.03 7.01 12.94
CA GLY A 41 11.58 6.81 13.08
C GLY A 41 10.87 7.34 11.85
N ARG A 42 10.14 6.45 11.14
CA ARG A 42 9.25 6.87 10.06
C ARG A 42 7.98 7.42 10.68
N GLY A 43 7.56 8.55 10.23
CA GLY A 43 6.35 9.16 10.69
C GLY A 43 5.94 10.30 9.78
N SER A 44 4.88 10.97 10.18
CA SER A 44 4.44 12.20 9.54
C SER A 44 3.60 12.96 10.54
N ASN A 45 3.60 14.27 10.45
CA ASN A 45 2.71 15.12 11.23
C ASN A 45 1.83 15.95 10.28
N ALA A 46 0.59 16.15 10.67
CA ALA A 46 -0.30 17.09 10.01
C ALA A 46 -1.18 17.76 11.05
N TRP A 47 -1.40 19.06 10.90
CA TRP A 47 -2.32 19.82 11.74
C TRP A 47 -2.96 20.97 10.97
N VAL A 48 -4.12 21.36 11.44
CA VAL A 48 -4.88 22.47 10.89
C VAL A 48 -5.19 23.48 12.00
N VAL A 49 -4.99 24.74 11.72
CA VAL A 49 -5.39 25.85 12.58
C VAL A 49 -6.58 26.55 11.93
N SER A 50 -7.66 26.76 12.68
CA SER A 50 -8.83 27.47 12.17
C SER A 50 -8.55 28.95 11.92
N SER A 51 -9.37 29.57 11.08
CA SER A 51 -9.27 31.00 10.79
C SER A 51 -9.39 31.90 12.02
N GLU A 52 -10.10 31.47 13.04
CA GLU A 52 -10.31 32.20 14.30
C GLU A 52 -9.04 32.26 15.16
N LEU A 53 -8.17 31.26 15.01
CA LEU A 53 -6.90 31.15 15.74
C LEU A 53 -5.70 31.68 14.95
N SER A 54 -5.93 32.08 13.71
CA SER A 54 -4.90 32.59 12.80
C SER A 54 -4.93 34.13 12.78
N ASP A 55 -3.78 34.75 12.84
CA ASP A 55 -3.61 36.21 12.70
C ASP A 55 -3.98 36.73 11.30
N THR A 56 -3.93 35.85 10.30
CA THR A 56 -4.34 36.17 8.94
C THR A 56 -5.85 36.09 8.70
N GLY A 57 -6.62 35.58 9.68
CA GLY A 57 -8.04 35.28 9.52
C GLY A 57 -8.36 34.18 8.49
N ARG A 58 -7.38 33.38 8.13
CA ARG A 58 -7.52 32.23 7.18
C ARG A 58 -7.02 30.96 7.83
N PRO A 59 -7.60 29.79 7.49
CA PRO A 59 -7.11 28.53 8.01
C PRO A 59 -5.67 28.24 7.50
N ILE A 60 -4.90 27.55 8.32
CA ILE A 60 -3.54 27.13 8.01
C ILE A 60 -3.48 25.62 8.11
N LEU A 61 -2.96 24.93 7.08
CA LEU A 61 -2.63 23.52 7.11
C LEU A 61 -1.12 23.36 7.06
N ALA A 62 -0.58 22.56 7.97
CA ALA A 62 0.80 22.14 7.95
C ALA A 62 0.87 20.62 7.84
N ASN A 63 1.78 20.10 7.02
CA ASN A 63 2.04 18.69 6.87
C ASN A 63 3.54 18.47 6.71
N ASP A 64 4.07 17.57 7.50
CA ASP A 64 5.50 17.25 7.58
C ASP A 64 5.66 15.72 7.48
N THR A 65 6.22 15.26 6.37
CA THR A 65 6.46 13.85 6.10
C THR A 65 7.90 13.49 6.42
N HIS A 66 8.12 12.60 7.38
CA HIS A 66 9.44 12.17 7.81
C HIS A 66 9.91 10.98 6.97
N LEU A 67 10.45 11.28 5.80
CA LEU A 67 10.96 10.30 4.85
C LEU A 67 12.49 10.34 4.82
N VAL A 68 13.08 9.26 4.29
CA VAL A 68 14.53 9.20 4.08
C VAL A 68 14.97 10.33 3.13
N LEU A 69 16.03 11.03 3.50
CA LEU A 69 16.65 12.04 2.64
C LEU A 69 17.36 11.34 1.48
N SER A 70 16.97 11.68 0.27
CA SER A 70 17.52 11.11 -0.97
C SER A 70 17.77 12.17 -2.02
N ASN A 71 18.66 11.86 -2.95
CA ASN A 71 18.88 12.65 -4.14
C ASN A 71 18.84 11.74 -5.39
N PRO A 72 17.83 11.88 -6.29
CA PRO A 72 16.77 12.88 -6.23
C PRO A 72 15.80 12.66 -5.06
N ASN A 73 15.16 13.75 -4.60
CA ASN A 73 14.16 13.72 -3.54
C ASN A 73 12.91 12.96 -4.03
N VAL A 74 12.23 12.31 -3.10
CA VAL A 74 10.96 11.61 -3.34
C VAL A 74 9.85 12.57 -3.76
N TRP A 75 9.86 13.79 -3.21
CA TRP A 75 8.88 14.82 -3.50
C TRP A 75 9.33 15.77 -4.61
N TYR A 76 8.44 15.99 -5.58
CA TYR A 76 8.60 16.98 -6.62
C TYR A 76 7.58 18.11 -6.45
N LEU A 77 8.05 19.33 -6.14
CA LEU A 77 7.17 20.49 -5.98
C LEU A 77 6.74 21.02 -7.34
N ASN A 78 5.43 21.23 -7.49
CA ASN A 78 4.89 21.76 -8.74
C ASN A 78 3.65 22.65 -8.52
N HIS A 79 3.31 23.40 -9.53
CA HIS A 79 2.08 24.17 -9.66
C HIS A 79 1.49 23.89 -11.04
N LEU A 80 0.34 23.25 -11.05
CA LEU A 80 -0.33 22.84 -12.26
C LEU A 80 -1.58 23.68 -12.49
N LYS A 81 -1.69 24.25 -13.67
CA LYS A 81 -2.86 25.04 -14.09
C LYS A 81 -3.27 24.66 -15.51
N SER A 82 -4.54 24.43 -15.73
CA SER A 82 -5.13 24.22 -17.06
C SER A 82 -6.37 25.08 -17.26
N GLU A 83 -6.73 25.30 -18.51
CA GLU A 83 -7.98 25.99 -18.88
C GLU A 83 -9.23 25.16 -18.51
N GLU A 84 -9.07 23.86 -18.35
CA GLU A 84 -10.13 22.92 -17.99
C GLU A 84 -10.43 22.86 -16.48
N GLY A 85 -9.94 23.84 -15.71
CA GLY A 85 -10.28 24.03 -14.30
C GLY A 85 -9.35 23.34 -13.31
N LEU A 86 -8.24 22.72 -13.72
CA LEU A 86 -7.20 22.30 -12.78
C LEU A 86 -6.40 23.51 -12.34
N HIS A 87 -6.31 23.76 -11.04
CA HIS A 87 -5.43 24.78 -10.46
C HIS A 87 -4.96 24.29 -9.07
N VAL A 88 -3.85 23.62 -9.02
CA VAL A 88 -3.35 22.93 -7.85
C VAL A 88 -1.85 23.17 -7.64
N THR A 89 -1.44 23.29 -6.39
CA THR A 89 -0.04 23.48 -5.99
C THR A 89 0.32 22.54 -4.87
N GLY A 90 1.52 22.00 -4.89
CA GLY A 90 2.03 21.15 -3.81
C GLY A 90 3.10 20.19 -4.26
N ALA A 91 3.18 19.06 -3.59
CA ALA A 91 4.14 17.99 -3.81
C ALA A 91 3.51 16.77 -4.50
N SER A 92 4.16 16.32 -5.55
CA SER A 92 3.82 15.08 -6.27
C SER A 92 4.89 14.02 -6.05
N LEU A 93 4.51 12.76 -6.25
CA LEU A 93 5.43 11.63 -6.35
C LEU A 93 5.66 11.29 -7.82
N PRO A 94 6.90 11.09 -8.28
CA PRO A 94 7.17 10.62 -9.63
C PRO A 94 6.43 9.31 -9.93
N GLY A 95 5.64 9.30 -11.02
CA GLY A 95 4.83 8.16 -11.43
C GLY A 95 3.39 8.14 -10.87
N VAL A 96 3.05 9.02 -9.94
CA VAL A 96 1.68 9.20 -9.44
C VAL A 96 1.06 10.45 -10.06
N LEU A 97 -0.18 10.34 -10.54
CA LEU A 97 -0.87 11.48 -11.15
C LEU A 97 -1.32 12.50 -10.09
N GLY A 98 -1.07 13.78 -10.38
CA GLY A 98 -1.54 14.90 -9.58
C GLY A 98 -0.67 15.24 -8.38
N VAL A 99 -1.22 16.10 -7.52
CA VAL A 99 -0.59 16.59 -6.29
C VAL A 99 -1.07 15.76 -5.11
N MET A 100 -0.13 15.09 -4.45
CA MET A 100 -0.39 14.22 -3.29
C MET A 100 -0.64 15.02 -2.01
N ILE A 101 0.14 16.07 -1.80
CA ILE A 101 0.09 16.96 -0.63
C ILE A 101 0.07 18.38 -1.15
N GLY A 102 -0.95 19.16 -0.80
CA GLY A 102 -1.04 20.51 -1.29
C GLY A 102 -2.42 21.13 -1.16
N HIS A 103 -2.74 22.00 -2.09
CA HIS A 103 -4.02 22.69 -2.12
C HIS A 103 -4.43 23.07 -3.55
N ASN A 104 -5.70 23.25 -3.75
CA ASN A 104 -6.25 24.01 -4.85
C ASN A 104 -6.81 25.36 -4.32
N GLN A 105 -7.71 25.99 -5.07
CA GLN A 105 -8.31 27.27 -4.65
C GLN A 105 -9.30 27.15 -3.49
N ASN A 106 -9.82 25.94 -3.23
CA ASN A 106 -10.96 25.72 -2.33
C ASN A 106 -10.63 24.79 -1.16
N VAL A 107 -9.73 23.84 -1.35
CA VAL A 107 -9.41 22.78 -0.38
C VAL A 107 -7.90 22.61 -0.28
N ALA A 108 -7.41 22.42 0.94
CA ALA A 108 -6.04 21.99 1.20
C ALA A 108 -6.05 20.61 1.85
N TRP A 109 -5.01 19.80 1.59
CA TRP A 109 -4.89 18.44 2.13
C TRP A 109 -3.45 18.09 2.45
N GLY A 110 -3.30 17.30 3.47
CA GLY A 110 -2.06 16.66 3.88
C GLY A 110 -2.31 15.18 4.13
N ILE A 111 -1.26 14.37 4.11
CA ILE A 111 -1.33 12.95 4.37
C ILE A 111 -0.37 12.54 5.49
N THR A 112 -0.79 11.60 6.28
CA THR A 112 0.03 10.88 7.25
C THR A 112 -0.25 9.40 7.14
N ILE A 113 0.68 8.57 7.57
CA ILE A 113 0.49 7.13 7.59
C ILE A 113 -0.46 6.74 8.72
N ALA A 114 -1.42 5.88 8.42
CA ALA A 114 -2.42 5.44 9.40
C ALA A 114 -2.06 4.13 10.11
N TYR A 115 -1.08 3.37 9.59
CA TYR A 115 -0.70 2.03 10.10
C TYR A 115 -1.91 1.10 10.26
N THR A 116 -2.83 1.15 9.28
CA THR A 116 -3.97 0.23 9.26
C THR A 116 -3.49 -1.17 8.91
N ASP A 117 -4.06 -2.16 9.59
CA ASP A 117 -3.84 -3.56 9.27
C ASP A 117 -4.63 -3.92 8.00
N VAL A 118 -3.93 -4.08 6.89
CA VAL A 118 -4.51 -4.30 5.56
C VAL A 118 -4.00 -5.57 4.89
N GLU A 119 -3.15 -6.31 5.57
CA GLU A 119 -2.54 -7.53 5.05
C GLU A 119 -2.54 -8.65 6.09
N ASP A 120 -2.89 -9.86 5.64
CA ASP A 120 -2.90 -11.07 6.44
C ASP A 120 -2.25 -12.24 5.69
N ILE A 121 -1.59 -13.13 6.41
CA ILE A 121 -1.09 -14.41 5.87
C ILE A 121 -1.94 -15.54 6.44
N PHE A 122 -2.52 -16.36 5.54
CA PHE A 122 -3.29 -17.52 5.90
C PHE A 122 -2.52 -18.80 5.58
N ILE A 123 -2.59 -19.78 6.49
CA ILE A 123 -2.06 -21.13 6.27
C ILE A 123 -3.17 -21.98 5.64
N GLU A 124 -3.04 -22.34 4.37
CA GLU A 124 -3.99 -23.16 3.66
C GLU A 124 -3.69 -24.65 3.93
N LYS A 125 -4.67 -25.37 4.42
CA LYS A 125 -4.55 -26.80 4.62
C LYS A 125 -4.87 -27.53 3.31
N ILE A 126 -3.83 -27.98 2.60
CA ILE A 126 -3.98 -28.73 1.35
C ILE A 126 -4.64 -30.09 1.61
N ASP A 127 -5.52 -30.52 0.69
CA ASP A 127 -6.06 -31.88 0.70
C ASP A 127 -4.96 -32.87 0.26
N PRO A 128 -4.53 -33.79 1.12
CA PRO A 128 -3.49 -34.75 0.77
C PRO A 128 -3.88 -35.72 -0.35
N SER A 129 -5.19 -35.94 -0.55
CA SER A 129 -5.72 -36.83 -1.60
C SER A 129 -5.86 -36.10 -2.95
N GLU A 130 -5.98 -34.78 -2.94
CA GLU A 130 -6.15 -33.95 -4.14
C GLU A 130 -5.44 -32.60 -3.96
N PRO A 131 -4.12 -32.49 -4.27
CA PRO A 131 -3.32 -31.29 -4.00
C PRO A 131 -3.76 -30.01 -4.75
N SER A 132 -4.70 -30.13 -5.68
CA SER A 132 -5.36 -29.01 -6.34
C SER A 132 -6.43 -28.34 -5.45
N ARG A 133 -6.75 -28.92 -4.28
CA ARG A 133 -7.79 -28.46 -3.35
C ARG A 133 -7.22 -28.17 -1.96
N TYR A 134 -7.94 -27.35 -1.22
CA TYR A 134 -7.64 -27.02 0.17
C TYR A 134 -8.92 -27.05 1.01
N PHE A 135 -8.78 -27.28 2.31
CA PHE A 135 -9.90 -27.25 3.24
C PHE A 135 -10.32 -25.81 3.53
N TYR A 136 -11.62 -25.56 3.50
CA TYR A 136 -12.19 -24.26 3.83
C TYR A 136 -13.54 -24.45 4.52
N LYS A 137 -13.65 -23.97 5.78
CA LYS A 137 -14.82 -24.24 6.65
C LYS A 137 -15.11 -25.76 6.70
N ASP A 138 -16.34 -26.15 6.48
CA ASP A 138 -16.78 -27.55 6.53
C ASP A 138 -16.60 -28.31 5.19
N GLY A 139 -15.85 -27.73 4.26
CA GLY A 139 -15.69 -28.31 2.91
C GLY A 139 -14.31 -28.15 2.33
N LYS A 140 -14.23 -28.33 1.01
CA LYS A 140 -13.00 -28.17 0.21
C LYS A 140 -13.24 -27.21 -0.94
N LYS A 141 -12.24 -26.41 -1.26
CA LYS A 141 -12.22 -25.53 -2.45
C LYS A 141 -11.05 -25.89 -3.35
N THR A 142 -11.20 -25.65 -4.64
CA THR A 142 -10.12 -25.80 -5.63
C THR A 142 -9.38 -24.49 -5.75
N PHE A 143 -8.05 -24.55 -5.83
CA PHE A 143 -7.23 -23.38 -6.15
C PHE A 143 -7.57 -22.87 -7.55
N ASN A 144 -7.74 -21.56 -7.69
CA ASN A 144 -7.72 -20.92 -9.00
C ASN A 144 -6.27 -20.77 -9.45
N VAL A 145 -5.96 -21.13 -10.70
CA VAL A 145 -4.59 -21.06 -11.24
C VAL A 145 -4.55 -20.05 -12.38
N ILE A 146 -3.78 -19.00 -12.20
CA ILE A 146 -3.52 -17.98 -13.23
C ILE A 146 -2.14 -18.26 -13.81
N LYS A 147 -2.05 -18.31 -15.14
CA LYS A 147 -0.79 -18.51 -15.86
C LYS A 147 -0.24 -17.14 -16.25
N GLU A 148 0.82 -16.73 -15.57
CA GLU A 148 1.51 -15.49 -15.87
C GLU A 148 2.66 -15.74 -16.86
N LYS A 149 2.73 -14.92 -17.91
CA LYS A 149 3.79 -14.97 -18.91
C LYS A 149 4.83 -13.93 -18.62
N ILE A 150 6.05 -14.39 -18.33
CA ILE A 150 7.18 -13.50 -18.02
C ILE A 150 8.16 -13.54 -19.21
N TYR A 151 8.36 -12.39 -19.85
CA TYR A 151 9.30 -12.20 -20.95
C TYR A 151 10.62 -11.70 -20.39
N ILE A 152 11.66 -12.52 -20.50
CA ILE A 152 13.01 -12.21 -19.98
C ILE A 152 13.85 -11.67 -21.10
N LYS A 153 14.44 -10.47 -20.95
CA LYS A 153 15.33 -9.86 -21.96
C LYS A 153 16.50 -10.79 -22.30
N GLY A 154 16.69 -11.08 -23.58
CA GLY A 154 17.75 -11.96 -24.05
C GLY A 154 17.42 -13.46 -24.01
N VAL A 155 16.24 -13.85 -23.56
CA VAL A 155 15.78 -15.25 -23.53
C VAL A 155 14.58 -15.39 -24.45
N SER A 156 14.72 -16.26 -25.50
CA SER A 156 13.65 -16.47 -26.47
C SER A 156 12.46 -17.24 -25.94
N LYS A 157 12.65 -18.07 -24.89
CA LYS A 157 11.60 -18.87 -24.29
C LYS A 157 10.88 -18.05 -23.23
N VAL A 158 9.55 -17.94 -23.37
CA VAL A 158 8.68 -17.31 -22.36
C VAL A 158 8.65 -18.19 -21.11
N HIS A 159 8.91 -17.61 -19.95
CA HIS A 159 8.69 -18.27 -18.68
C HIS A 159 7.20 -18.22 -18.34
N ILE A 160 6.63 -19.35 -17.93
CA ILE A 160 5.23 -19.45 -17.50
C ILE A 160 5.24 -19.72 -16.00
N GLU A 161 4.74 -18.76 -15.23
CA GLU A 161 4.51 -18.95 -13.79
C GLU A 161 3.04 -19.32 -13.56
N ASN A 162 2.79 -20.37 -12.77
CA ASN A 162 1.46 -20.82 -12.42
C ASN A 162 1.12 -20.34 -11.01
N VAL A 163 0.56 -19.16 -10.90
CA VAL A 163 0.18 -18.56 -9.61
C VAL A 163 -1.14 -19.18 -9.16
N ARG A 164 -1.11 -19.87 -8.02
CA ARG A 164 -2.30 -20.44 -7.39
C ARG A 164 -2.94 -19.39 -6.48
N TYR A 165 -4.25 -19.33 -6.46
CA TYR A 165 -5.04 -18.47 -5.58
C TYR A 165 -5.98 -19.30 -4.73
N SER A 166 -5.97 -19.05 -3.43
CA SER A 166 -7.04 -19.47 -2.53
C SER A 166 -8.15 -18.40 -2.48
N ILE A 167 -9.13 -18.59 -1.60
CA ILE A 167 -10.13 -17.54 -1.32
C ILE A 167 -9.52 -16.33 -0.62
N HIS A 168 -8.38 -16.49 0.05
CA HIS A 168 -7.70 -15.43 0.79
C HIS A 168 -6.74 -14.63 -0.10
N GLY A 169 -6.25 -15.21 -1.20
CA GLY A 169 -5.35 -14.55 -2.12
C GLY A 169 -4.34 -15.47 -2.78
N PRO A 170 -3.28 -14.93 -3.40
CA PRO A 170 -2.24 -15.72 -4.05
C PRO A 170 -1.44 -16.54 -3.05
N ILE A 171 -1.01 -17.74 -3.48
CA ILE A 171 -0.10 -18.58 -2.72
C ILE A 171 1.32 -18.04 -2.90
N ILE A 172 1.94 -17.64 -1.80
CA ILE A 172 3.28 -17.01 -1.77
C ILE A 172 4.38 -17.91 -1.21
N SER A 173 4.04 -19.11 -0.74
CA SER A 173 5.00 -20.04 -0.11
C SER A 173 6.21 -20.34 -0.96
N SER A 174 6.05 -20.44 -2.29
CA SER A 174 7.16 -20.70 -3.21
C SER A 174 8.20 -19.58 -3.26
N VAL A 175 7.85 -18.40 -2.75
CA VAL A 175 8.72 -17.23 -2.75
C VAL A 175 9.38 -17.00 -1.38
N ILE A 176 8.65 -17.33 -0.29
CA ILE A 176 9.06 -16.96 1.08
C ILE A 176 9.37 -18.16 1.99
N ASP A 177 8.91 -19.36 1.65
CA ASP A 177 9.08 -20.55 2.49
C ASP A 177 9.32 -21.81 1.63
N GLU A 178 10.54 -22.32 1.63
CA GLU A 178 10.89 -23.58 0.96
C GLU A 178 10.36 -24.82 1.71
N ASN A 179 9.86 -24.66 2.94
CA ASN A 179 9.55 -25.75 3.87
C ASN A 179 8.08 -26.19 3.94
N SER A 180 7.37 -26.15 2.85
CA SER A 180 6.15 -26.94 2.66
C SER A 180 4.83 -26.44 3.27
N ARG A 181 4.75 -25.30 3.93
CA ARG A 181 3.44 -24.72 4.26
C ARG A 181 2.84 -24.02 3.04
N CYS A 182 1.54 -24.16 2.86
CA CYS A 182 0.83 -23.45 1.81
C CYS A 182 0.33 -22.12 2.39
N LEU A 183 1.06 -21.03 2.14
CA LEU A 183 0.74 -19.70 2.63
C LEU A 183 0.09 -18.87 1.55
N SER A 184 -1.06 -18.26 1.85
CA SER A 184 -1.72 -17.28 0.98
C SER A 184 -1.67 -15.88 1.58
N LEU A 185 -1.54 -14.86 0.73
CA LEU A 185 -1.51 -13.46 1.12
C LEU A 185 -2.89 -12.81 0.84
N SER A 186 -3.54 -12.33 1.89
CA SER A 186 -4.67 -11.43 1.78
C SER A 186 -4.14 -9.99 1.92
N SER A 187 -4.24 -9.19 0.88
CA SER A 187 -3.78 -7.81 0.92
C SER A 187 -4.71 -6.91 0.12
N LYS A 188 -5.03 -5.76 0.70
CA LYS A 188 -5.78 -4.71 0.01
C LYS A 188 -5.04 -4.12 -1.17
N SER A 189 -3.71 -4.21 -1.19
CA SER A 189 -2.87 -3.81 -2.32
C SER A 189 -3.09 -4.66 -3.58
N LEU A 190 -3.69 -5.84 -3.45
CA LEU A 190 -4.02 -6.74 -4.57
C LEU A 190 -5.39 -6.45 -5.18
N ASP A 191 -6.21 -5.62 -4.55
CA ASP A 191 -7.48 -5.18 -5.11
C ASP A 191 -7.25 -4.23 -6.30
N PRO A 192 -8.15 -4.21 -7.31
CA PRO A 192 -8.03 -3.27 -8.41
C PRO A 192 -8.00 -1.82 -7.93
N LEU A 193 -6.89 -1.13 -8.17
CA LEU A 193 -6.69 0.24 -7.69
C LEU A 193 -7.29 1.26 -8.66
N ARG A 194 -8.02 2.26 -8.12
CA ARG A 194 -8.56 3.41 -8.84
C ARG A 194 -7.93 4.73 -8.37
N VAL A 195 -6.68 4.65 -7.94
CA VAL A 195 -5.94 5.79 -7.33
C VAL A 195 -5.91 7.00 -8.25
N SER A 196 -5.64 6.81 -9.54
CA SER A 196 -5.54 7.91 -10.51
C SER A 196 -6.82 8.72 -10.65
N ASP A 197 -7.98 8.05 -10.68
CA ASP A 197 -9.29 8.72 -10.78
C ASP A 197 -9.59 9.55 -9.54
N GLY A 198 -9.37 8.97 -8.36
CA GLY A 198 -9.55 9.64 -7.09
C GLY A 198 -8.62 10.84 -6.92
N MET A 199 -7.33 10.68 -7.24
CA MET A 199 -6.33 11.75 -7.16
C MET A 199 -6.68 12.94 -8.05
N LEU A 200 -7.08 12.71 -9.29
CA LEU A 200 -7.46 13.79 -10.19
C LEU A 200 -8.71 14.53 -9.71
N GLN A 201 -9.71 13.81 -9.21
CA GLN A 201 -10.92 14.41 -8.65
C GLN A 201 -10.64 15.17 -7.35
N MET A 202 -9.77 14.64 -6.49
CA MET A 202 -9.30 15.30 -5.28
C MET A 202 -8.65 16.64 -5.62
N ASN A 203 -7.74 16.66 -6.61
CA ASN A 203 -7.06 17.88 -7.06
C ASN A 203 -8.01 18.93 -7.68
N LYS A 204 -9.16 18.50 -8.20
CA LYS A 204 -10.21 19.35 -8.80
C LYS A 204 -11.38 19.66 -7.85
N ALA A 205 -11.31 19.21 -6.59
CA ALA A 205 -12.43 19.36 -5.65
C ALA A 205 -12.75 20.83 -5.39
N LEU A 206 -14.05 21.18 -5.50
CA LEU A 206 -14.52 22.55 -5.30
C LEU A 206 -14.94 22.84 -3.86
N ASP A 207 -15.12 21.78 -3.08
CA ASP A 207 -15.51 21.84 -1.67
C ASP A 207 -15.12 20.54 -0.95
N LEU A 208 -15.33 20.50 0.37
CA LEU A 208 -15.04 19.34 1.19
C LEU A 208 -15.88 18.11 0.81
N LYS A 209 -17.10 18.29 0.32
CA LYS A 209 -17.98 17.18 -0.08
C LYS A 209 -17.46 16.51 -1.37
N ASN A 210 -17.01 17.31 -2.34
CA ASN A 210 -16.38 16.77 -3.54
C ASN A 210 -15.06 16.09 -3.21
N PHE A 211 -14.28 16.67 -2.29
CA PHE A 211 -13.03 16.10 -1.81
C PHE A 211 -13.25 14.73 -1.16
N ALA A 212 -14.22 14.61 -0.23
CA ALA A 212 -14.54 13.35 0.43
C ALA A 212 -14.94 12.26 -0.57
N LYS A 213 -15.77 12.59 -1.56
CA LYS A 213 -16.14 11.64 -2.63
C LYS A 213 -14.94 11.20 -3.47
N ALA A 214 -13.99 12.09 -3.70
CA ALA A 214 -12.77 11.76 -4.43
C ALA A 214 -11.90 10.77 -3.64
N ILE A 215 -11.79 10.95 -2.31
CA ILE A 215 -11.07 10.03 -1.43
C ILE A 215 -11.70 8.63 -1.43
N GLU A 216 -13.03 8.52 -1.47
CA GLU A 216 -13.73 7.22 -1.55
C GLU A 216 -13.36 6.41 -2.81
N LEU A 217 -12.86 7.06 -3.85
CA LEU A 217 -12.37 6.39 -5.06
C LEU A 217 -10.93 5.89 -4.92
N ILE A 218 -10.17 6.42 -3.95
CA ILE A 218 -8.81 6.00 -3.68
C ILE A 218 -8.88 4.76 -2.78
N ASN A 219 -8.89 3.59 -3.38
CA ASN A 219 -8.98 2.30 -2.70
C ASN A 219 -7.60 1.65 -2.47
N ALA A 220 -6.56 2.45 -2.39
CA ALA A 220 -5.24 2.03 -1.94
C ALA A 220 -5.16 2.01 -0.41
N PRO A 221 -4.36 1.09 0.19
CA PRO A 221 -4.09 1.08 1.62
C PRO A 221 -3.31 2.33 2.06
#